data_417106e6bd29c3d84dc9fc4f51eb37d4
#
_entry.id   417106e6bd29c3d84dc9fc4f51eb37d4
#
_cell.length_a   1.000
_cell.length_b   1.000
_cell.length_c   1.000
_cell.angle_alpha   90.00
_cell.angle_beta   90.00
_cell.angle_gamma   90.00
#
_symmetry.space_group_name_H-M   'P 1'
#
loop_
_entity.id
_entity.type
_entity.pdbx_description
1 polymer ?
#
loop_
_entity_poly.entity_id
_entity_poly.type
_entity_poly.pdbx_seq_one_letter_code
_entity_poly.pdbx_strand_id
1 'polypeptide(L)'
;MRVYLDNCCYNRPFDPQTDLRIHLETVAKVRVQTLMKSGVVEYVWSDALDYELGQSPNFQEPDMVTPWKSNAVEIVVVDDVLICRGEEIAQYGIKAMDAIHIACAEVASCDWFLTTDKGITKKLHMLGGMRIANPLDFIMEDR
;
A
#
# COMPACT_ATOMS: atom_id res chain seq x y z
N MET A 1 -12.51 -8.82 -2.94
CA MET A 1 -11.62 -7.69 -3.31
C MET A 1 -10.55 -7.55 -2.23
N ARG A 2 -9.31 -7.75 -2.62
CA ARG A 2 -8.17 -7.72 -1.69
C ARG A 2 -7.19 -6.64 -2.13
N VAL A 3 -6.78 -5.77 -1.21
CA VAL A 3 -5.90 -4.65 -1.50
C VAL A 3 -4.63 -4.69 -0.65
N TYR A 4 -3.57 -4.10 -1.18
CA TYR A 4 -2.36 -3.78 -0.44
C TYR A 4 -2.22 -2.26 -0.47
N LEU A 5 -2.21 -1.65 0.70
CA LEU A 5 -2.07 -0.20 0.82
C LEU A 5 -0.60 0.10 1.12
N ASP A 6 0.05 0.85 0.22
CA ASP A 6 1.46 1.20 0.37
C ASP A 6 1.67 2.08 1.61
N ASN A 7 2.89 2.05 2.16
CA ASN A 7 3.23 2.79 3.38
C ASN A 7 2.95 4.28 3.27
N CYS A 8 3.19 4.89 2.12
CA CYS A 8 2.89 6.32 1.90
C CYS A 8 1.42 6.62 2.11
N CYS A 9 0.58 5.64 1.86
CA CYS A 9 -0.85 5.78 2.05
C CYS A 9 -1.27 5.77 3.52
N TYR A 10 -0.55 5.16 4.41
CA TYR A 10 -0.80 5.25 5.85
C TYR A 10 -0.31 6.59 6.42
N ASN A 11 0.74 7.16 5.83
CA ASN A 11 1.33 8.43 6.26
C ASN A 11 0.61 9.66 5.69
N ARG A 12 -0.10 9.52 4.57
CA ARG A 12 -0.66 10.66 3.84
C ARG A 12 -1.55 11.57 4.68
N PRO A 13 -2.39 11.07 5.63
CA PRO A 13 -3.20 11.94 6.48
C PRO A 13 -2.41 12.94 7.34
N PHE A 14 -1.11 12.71 7.52
CA PHE A 14 -0.23 13.59 8.31
C PHE A 14 0.48 14.64 7.45
N ASP A 15 0.30 14.58 6.11
CA ASP A 15 0.92 15.52 5.18
C ASP A 15 0.17 16.86 5.17
N PRO A 16 0.81 17.97 4.74
CA PRO A 16 0.13 19.27 4.64
C PRO A 16 -1.09 19.20 3.73
N GLN A 17 -2.22 19.75 4.20
CA GLN A 17 -3.51 19.70 3.48
C GLN A 17 -3.77 20.96 2.63
N THR A 18 -2.79 21.86 2.51
CA THR A 18 -2.92 23.07 1.70
C THR A 18 -2.78 22.82 0.20
N ASP A 19 -2.13 21.70 -0.17
CA ASP A 19 -2.03 21.27 -1.57
C ASP A 19 -3.30 20.49 -1.92
N LEU A 20 -3.98 20.91 -2.99
CA LEU A 20 -5.24 20.29 -3.40
C LEU A 20 -5.09 18.80 -3.71
N ARG A 21 -4.02 18.42 -4.40
CA ARG A 21 -3.77 17.02 -4.73
C ARG A 21 -3.59 16.18 -3.47
N ILE A 22 -2.79 16.66 -2.51
CA ILE A 22 -2.57 15.97 -1.24
C ILE A 22 -3.88 15.83 -0.49
N HIS A 23 -4.69 16.90 -0.48
CA HIS A 23 -5.99 16.87 0.18
C HIS A 23 -6.92 15.80 -0.44
N LEU A 24 -7.02 15.77 -1.77
CA LEU A 24 -7.86 14.79 -2.46
C LEU A 24 -7.38 13.36 -2.23
N GLU A 25 -6.07 13.16 -2.25
CA GLU A 25 -5.49 11.86 -1.97
C GLU A 25 -5.75 11.43 -0.52
N THR A 26 -5.71 12.37 0.42
CA THR A 26 -6.03 12.10 1.81
C THR A 26 -7.48 11.66 1.97
N VAL A 27 -8.41 12.35 1.31
CA VAL A 27 -9.83 11.98 1.35
C VAL A 27 -10.04 10.56 0.79
N ALA A 28 -9.45 10.26 -0.35
CA ALA A 28 -9.55 8.94 -0.97
C ALA A 28 -8.98 7.85 -0.06
N LYS A 29 -7.86 8.14 0.56
CA LYS A 29 -7.17 7.24 1.44
C LYS A 29 -7.95 6.94 2.71
N VAL A 30 -8.55 7.96 3.32
CA VAL A 30 -9.42 7.77 4.48
C VAL A 30 -10.61 6.91 4.07
N ARG A 31 -11.14 7.09 2.87
CA ARG A 31 -12.23 6.27 2.36
C ARG A 31 -11.81 4.80 2.22
N VAL A 32 -10.64 4.55 1.64
CA VAL A 32 -10.10 3.19 1.53
C VAL A 32 -9.93 2.58 2.91
N GLN A 33 -9.35 3.33 3.85
CA GLN A 33 -9.15 2.86 5.22
C GLN A 33 -10.49 2.52 5.90
N THR A 34 -11.52 3.30 5.64
CA THR A 34 -12.87 3.03 6.17
C THR A 34 -13.40 1.71 5.62
N LEU A 35 -13.22 1.46 4.32
CA LEU A 35 -13.63 0.20 3.71
C LEU A 35 -12.85 -0.99 4.27
N MET A 36 -11.57 -0.79 4.55
CA MET A 36 -10.73 -1.81 5.17
C MET A 36 -11.21 -2.12 6.59
N LYS A 37 -11.45 -1.10 7.39
CA LYS A 37 -11.91 -1.26 8.78
C LYS A 37 -13.28 -1.94 8.87
N SER A 38 -14.16 -1.66 7.94
CA SER A 38 -15.51 -2.23 7.92
C SER A 38 -15.57 -3.65 7.37
N GLY A 39 -14.47 -4.15 6.80
CA GLY A 39 -14.41 -5.48 6.21
C GLY A 39 -15.00 -5.58 4.81
N VAL A 40 -15.44 -4.47 4.22
CA VAL A 40 -15.95 -4.44 2.84
C VAL A 40 -14.83 -4.79 1.86
N VAL A 41 -13.61 -4.35 2.19
CA VAL A 41 -12.41 -4.64 1.42
C VAL A 41 -11.43 -5.37 2.32
N GLU A 42 -10.97 -6.55 1.88
CA GLU A 42 -9.89 -7.25 2.56
C GLU A 42 -8.55 -6.56 2.29
N TYR A 43 -7.63 -6.61 3.24
CA TYR A 43 -6.32 -6.04 3.03
C TYR A 43 -5.22 -6.89 3.63
N VAL A 44 -4.01 -6.68 3.12
CA VAL A 44 -2.82 -7.45 3.47
C VAL A 44 -1.82 -6.55 4.20
N TRP A 45 -1.17 -7.10 5.20
CA TRP A 45 -0.05 -6.47 5.90
C TRP A 45 1.24 -7.22 5.54
N SER A 46 2.41 -6.62 5.84
CA SER A 46 3.68 -7.26 5.54
C SER A 46 4.79 -6.80 6.49
N ASP A 47 5.87 -7.57 6.55
CA ASP A 47 7.10 -7.17 7.24
C ASP A 47 7.66 -5.88 6.67
N ALA A 48 7.48 -5.64 5.36
CA ALA A 48 7.94 -4.43 4.70
C ALA A 48 7.22 -3.20 5.25
N LEU A 49 5.92 -3.30 5.53
CA LEU A 49 5.15 -2.23 6.17
C LEU A 49 5.65 -1.99 7.60
N ASP A 50 5.89 -3.05 8.37
CA ASP A 50 6.45 -2.92 9.72
C ASP A 50 7.76 -2.14 9.68
N TYR A 51 8.63 -2.48 8.74
CA TYR A 51 9.94 -1.84 8.62
C TYR A 51 9.83 -0.36 8.25
N GLU A 52 9.07 -0.05 7.19
CA GLU A 52 8.98 1.33 6.71
C GLU A 52 8.19 2.24 7.66
N LEU A 53 7.06 1.77 8.16
CA LEU A 53 6.25 2.57 9.09
C LEU A 53 6.95 2.75 10.43
N GLY A 54 7.75 1.76 10.85
CA GLY A 54 8.55 1.86 12.06
C GLY A 54 9.59 2.97 12.02
N GLN A 55 9.93 3.48 10.83
CA GLN A 55 10.86 4.58 10.67
C GLN A 55 10.17 5.94 10.62
N SER A 56 8.84 5.95 10.53
CA SER A 56 8.06 7.18 10.51
C SER A 56 7.78 7.65 11.94
N PRO A 57 8.05 8.93 12.28
CA PRO A 57 7.73 9.44 13.62
C PRO A 57 6.25 9.38 13.95
N ASN A 58 5.38 9.30 12.93
CA ASN A 58 3.93 9.23 13.11
C ASN A 58 3.44 7.83 13.51
N PHE A 59 4.30 6.81 13.43
CA PHE A 59 3.93 5.41 13.68
C PHE A 59 4.85 4.73 14.70
N GLN A 60 5.49 5.52 15.58
CA GLN A 60 6.35 4.99 16.65
C GLN A 60 5.55 4.28 17.74
N GLU A 61 4.32 4.70 17.97
CA GLU A 61 3.46 4.12 19.00
C GLU A 61 2.80 2.84 18.46
N PRO A 62 2.82 1.74 19.25
CA PRO A 62 2.19 0.48 18.81
C PRO A 62 0.71 0.64 18.44
N ASP A 63 -0.01 1.55 19.10
CA ASP A 63 -1.43 1.79 18.86
C ASP A 63 -1.73 2.25 17.44
N MET A 64 -0.74 2.79 16.72
CA MET A 64 -0.91 3.27 15.37
C MET A 64 -0.86 2.14 14.33
N VAL A 65 -0.16 1.06 14.64
CA VAL A 65 0.08 -0.05 13.71
C VAL A 65 -0.76 -1.28 14.05
N THR A 66 -0.82 -1.64 15.34
CA THR A 66 -1.43 -2.88 15.80
C THR A 66 -2.86 -3.10 15.28
N PRO A 67 -3.75 -2.10 15.29
CA PRO A 67 -5.12 -2.32 14.80
C PRO A 67 -5.16 -2.72 13.33
N TRP A 68 -4.29 -2.12 12.50
CA TRP A 68 -4.21 -2.46 11.09
C TRP A 68 -3.69 -3.88 10.88
N LYS A 69 -2.60 -4.20 11.56
CA LYS A 69 -1.95 -5.50 11.45
C LYS A 69 -2.86 -6.62 11.94
N SER A 70 -3.56 -6.40 13.05
CA SER A 70 -4.43 -7.42 13.67
C SER A 70 -5.63 -7.78 12.80
N ASN A 71 -6.12 -6.87 11.98
CA ASN A 71 -7.31 -7.06 11.17
C ASN A 71 -7.00 -7.38 9.70
N ALA A 72 -5.73 -7.47 9.34
CA ALA A 72 -5.33 -7.89 8.00
C ALA A 72 -5.69 -9.36 7.77
N VAL A 73 -6.10 -9.70 6.55
CA VAL A 73 -6.45 -11.10 6.21
C VAL A 73 -5.21 -11.97 6.07
N GLU A 74 -4.06 -11.34 5.82
CA GLU A 74 -2.79 -12.06 5.68
C GLU A 74 -1.65 -11.13 6.07
N ILE A 75 -0.60 -11.68 6.69
CA ILE A 75 0.63 -10.95 6.98
C ILE A 75 1.73 -11.66 6.19
N VAL A 76 2.27 -10.95 5.20
CA VAL A 76 3.32 -11.50 4.34
C VAL A 76 4.68 -11.36 5.03
N VAL A 77 5.38 -12.49 5.13
CA VAL A 77 6.74 -12.52 5.64
C VAL A 77 7.69 -12.39 4.45
N VAL A 78 8.61 -11.44 4.52
CA VAL A 78 9.60 -11.22 3.47
C VAL A 78 10.71 -12.27 3.61
N ASP A 79 10.82 -13.14 2.61
CA ASP A 79 11.84 -14.18 2.53
C ASP A 79 12.72 -13.98 1.29
N ASP A 80 13.70 -14.87 1.09
CA ASP A 80 14.63 -14.75 -0.03
C ASP A 80 13.92 -14.85 -1.39
N VAL A 81 12.89 -15.68 -1.50
CA VAL A 81 12.12 -15.83 -2.74
C VAL A 81 11.42 -14.52 -3.09
N LEU A 82 10.84 -13.88 -2.09
CA LEU A 82 10.15 -12.60 -2.27
C LEU A 82 11.13 -11.50 -2.64
N ILE A 83 12.32 -11.48 -2.03
CA ILE A 83 13.37 -10.52 -2.35
C ILE A 83 13.79 -10.68 -3.81
N CYS A 84 13.99 -11.91 -4.29
CA CYS A 84 14.31 -12.17 -5.69
C CYS A 84 13.22 -11.65 -6.62
N ARG A 85 11.95 -11.85 -6.26
CA ARG A 85 10.83 -11.31 -7.05
C ARG A 85 10.85 -9.78 -7.05
N GLY A 86 11.16 -9.17 -5.91
CA GLY A 86 11.32 -7.72 -5.82
C GLY A 86 12.40 -7.19 -6.75
N GLU A 87 13.53 -7.90 -6.85
CA GLU A 87 14.60 -7.53 -7.76
C GLU A 87 14.14 -7.55 -9.22
N GLU A 88 13.33 -8.54 -9.60
CA GLU A 88 12.73 -8.60 -10.94
C GLU A 88 11.81 -7.39 -11.20
N ILE A 89 10.96 -7.06 -10.23
CA ILE A 89 10.05 -5.91 -10.34
C ILE A 89 10.82 -4.60 -10.43
N ALA A 90 11.93 -4.50 -9.70
CA ALA A 90 12.78 -3.31 -9.74
C ALA A 90 13.35 -3.01 -11.13
N GLN A 91 13.41 -4.03 -12.02
CA GLN A 91 13.86 -3.85 -13.40
C GLN A 91 12.94 -2.90 -14.20
N TYR A 92 11.70 -2.69 -13.76
CA TYR A 92 10.81 -1.70 -14.36
C TYR A 92 11.18 -0.26 -13.99
N GLY A 93 12.29 -0.06 -13.28
CA GLY A 93 12.73 1.26 -12.83
C GLY A 93 12.12 1.66 -11.49
N ILE A 94 11.65 0.70 -10.71
CA ILE A 94 11.03 0.92 -9.41
C ILE A 94 12.08 0.75 -8.33
N LYS A 95 12.04 1.62 -7.32
CA LYS A 95 12.98 1.55 -6.19
C LYS A 95 12.85 0.21 -5.47
N ALA A 96 13.97 -0.28 -4.95
CA ALA A 96 14.05 -1.61 -4.35
C ALA A 96 12.98 -1.86 -3.28
N MET A 97 12.79 -0.91 -2.36
CA MET A 97 11.82 -1.08 -1.29
C MET A 97 10.38 -1.07 -1.80
N ASP A 98 10.08 -0.22 -2.76
CA ASP A 98 8.76 -0.18 -3.41
C ASP A 98 8.48 -1.50 -4.14
N ALA A 99 9.49 -2.05 -4.79
CA ALA A 99 9.38 -3.33 -5.48
C ALA A 99 9.09 -4.48 -4.48
N ILE A 100 9.66 -4.43 -3.29
CA ILE A 100 9.37 -5.40 -2.23
C ILE A 100 7.90 -5.33 -1.81
N HIS A 101 7.36 -4.12 -1.64
CA HIS A 101 5.94 -3.96 -1.31
C HIS A 101 5.05 -4.55 -2.41
N ILE A 102 5.38 -4.28 -3.67
CA ILE A 102 4.61 -4.81 -4.81
C ILE A 102 4.69 -6.35 -4.83
N ALA A 103 5.87 -6.90 -4.56
CA ALA A 103 6.03 -8.36 -4.47
C ALA A 103 5.19 -8.97 -3.34
N CYS A 104 5.11 -8.28 -2.19
CA CYS A 104 4.25 -8.70 -1.08
C CYS A 104 2.79 -8.77 -1.51
N ALA A 105 2.33 -7.74 -2.21
CA ALA A 105 0.95 -7.68 -2.69
C ALA A 105 0.68 -8.80 -3.70
N GLU A 106 1.63 -9.05 -4.59
CA GLU A 106 1.51 -10.08 -5.61
C GLU A 106 1.42 -11.48 -5.00
N VAL A 107 2.29 -11.80 -4.06
CA VAL A 107 2.33 -13.14 -3.44
C VAL A 107 1.06 -13.40 -2.61
N ALA A 108 0.45 -12.36 -2.08
CA ALA A 108 -0.79 -12.47 -1.32
C ALA A 108 -2.04 -12.42 -2.22
N SER A 109 -1.86 -12.44 -3.53
CA SER A 109 -2.94 -12.44 -4.52
C SER A 109 -3.87 -11.23 -4.37
N CYS A 110 -3.30 -10.05 -4.13
CA CYS A 110 -4.07 -8.82 -4.08
C CYS A 110 -4.60 -8.46 -5.46
N ASP A 111 -5.79 -7.87 -5.49
CA ASP A 111 -6.41 -7.36 -6.72
C ASP A 111 -5.88 -5.97 -7.04
N TRP A 112 -5.52 -5.20 -6.02
CA TRP A 112 -5.03 -3.84 -6.16
C TRP A 112 -3.84 -3.58 -5.24
N PHE A 113 -2.85 -2.88 -5.78
CA PHE A 113 -1.78 -2.23 -5.03
C PHE A 113 -2.02 -0.73 -5.10
N LEU A 114 -2.27 -0.09 -3.95
CA LEU A 114 -2.66 1.32 -3.90
C LEU A 114 -1.51 2.17 -3.35
N THR A 115 -1.10 3.15 -4.14
CA THR A 115 0.01 4.04 -3.79
C THR A 115 -0.22 5.45 -4.34
N THR A 116 0.29 6.46 -3.63
CA THR A 116 0.31 7.84 -4.13
C THR A 116 1.64 8.19 -4.78
N ASP A 117 2.57 7.25 -4.83
CA ASP A 117 3.90 7.48 -5.39
C ASP A 117 3.87 7.43 -6.92
N LYS A 118 4.08 8.58 -7.56
CA LYS A 118 4.13 8.69 -9.02
C LYS A 118 5.33 7.95 -9.62
N GLY A 119 6.38 7.75 -8.85
CA GLY A 119 7.52 6.94 -9.27
C GLY A 119 7.16 5.50 -9.54
N ILE A 120 6.03 5.03 -8.97
CA ILE A 120 5.49 3.71 -9.23
C ILE A 120 4.41 3.79 -10.31
N THR A 121 3.39 4.61 -10.13
CA THR A 121 2.21 4.62 -11.01
C THR A 121 2.50 5.04 -12.45
N LYS A 122 3.56 5.81 -12.68
CA LYS A 122 3.98 6.18 -14.03
C LYS A 122 4.71 5.07 -14.76
N LYS A 123 5.22 4.08 -14.04
CA LYS A 123 6.07 3.02 -14.62
C LYS A 123 5.37 1.67 -14.69
N LEU A 124 4.39 1.43 -13.82
CA LEU A 124 3.74 0.14 -13.75
C LEU A 124 2.29 0.32 -13.31
N HIS A 125 1.35 -0.11 -14.16
CA HIS A 125 -0.09 -0.01 -13.91
C HIS A 125 -0.73 -1.35 -13.61
N MET A 126 -0.07 -2.44 -13.99
CA MET A 126 -0.59 -3.78 -13.84
C MET A 126 0.55 -4.77 -13.74
N LEU A 127 0.42 -5.75 -12.87
CA LEU A 127 1.37 -6.84 -12.74
C LEU A 127 0.56 -8.12 -12.57
N GLY A 128 0.61 -8.98 -13.60
CA GLY A 128 -0.29 -10.12 -13.66
C GLY A 128 -1.73 -9.62 -13.66
N GLY A 129 -2.55 -10.13 -12.76
CA GLY A 129 -3.92 -9.64 -12.61
C GLY A 129 -4.10 -8.51 -11.61
N MET A 130 -3.00 -8.03 -11.00
CA MET A 130 -3.06 -6.99 -9.97
C MET A 130 -2.94 -5.61 -10.59
N ARG A 131 -3.85 -4.71 -10.24
CA ARG A 131 -3.82 -3.31 -10.68
C ARG A 131 -3.00 -2.49 -9.70
N ILE A 132 -2.21 -1.56 -10.24
CA ILE A 132 -1.36 -0.65 -9.46
C ILE A 132 -1.83 0.76 -9.74
N ALA A 133 -2.36 1.45 -8.73
CA ALA A 133 -3.03 2.72 -8.94
C ALA A 133 -3.04 3.59 -7.68
N ASN A 134 -3.44 4.84 -7.87
CA ASN A 134 -3.68 5.79 -6.80
C ASN A 134 -5.01 5.44 -6.10
N PRO A 135 -5.11 5.65 -4.78
CA PRO A 135 -6.39 5.46 -4.08
C PRO A 135 -7.57 6.20 -4.69
N LEU A 136 -7.34 7.35 -5.33
CA LEU A 136 -8.40 8.08 -6.03
C LEU A 136 -9.01 7.24 -7.14
N ASP A 137 -8.18 6.57 -7.93
CA ASP A 137 -8.65 5.74 -9.03
C ASP A 137 -9.48 4.56 -8.52
N PHE A 138 -9.04 3.98 -7.41
CA PHE A 138 -9.75 2.88 -6.77
C PHE A 138 -11.15 3.31 -6.32
N ILE A 139 -11.23 4.46 -5.65
CA ILE A 139 -12.50 4.98 -5.13
C ILE A 139 -13.45 5.39 -6.27
N MET A 140 -12.91 5.91 -7.36
CA MET A 140 -13.71 6.34 -8.51
C MET A 140 -14.31 5.18 -9.29
N GLU A 141 -13.91 3.96 -9.04
CA GLU A 141 -14.49 2.77 -9.66
C GLU A 141 -15.71 2.25 -8.88
N ASP A 142 -16.61 3.13 -8.52
CA ASP A 142 -17.92 2.78 -7.94
C ASP A 142 -17.81 2.06 -6.58
N ARG A 143 -17.06 2.65 -5.68
CA ARG A 143 -16.86 2.09 -4.33
C ARG A 143 -17.67 2.83 -3.29
#